data_d3f54b06472fd89aee9756429ccb4ee8
#
_entry.id   d3f54b06472fd89aee9756429ccb4ee8
#
_cell.length_a   1.000
_cell.length_b   1.000
_cell.length_c   1.000
_cell.angle_alpha   90.00
_cell.angle_beta   90.00
_cell.angle_gamma   90.00
#
_symmetry.space_group_name_H-M   'P 1'
#
loop_
_entity.id
_entity.type
_entity.pdbx_description
1 polymer ?
#
loop_
_entity_poly.entity_id
_entity_poly.type
_entity_poly.pdbx_seq_one_letter_code
_entity_poly.pdbx_strand_id
1 'polypeptide(L)'
;MDFKKAIGSYENDLIAFAQALVRTRSLSGGEGDVARLTEAKMKELGYDEVFIDRIGNVVGKMGTGRIGNGEKTLLFDSHMDTVEVVDAEEWKYPPFGGDIVDGRLYGRGSVDMKSALAAAVYAPVVAREAGRAGTVYVTATVCEEFCDGENLKILFEERNLRPDRVVICEPSDNTITLGHKGKAQVLVTTHGVSAHGSAPEKGLNAVYEMAEIIQRVERLNARLAAGTPHGTIVLSDISCVSASLNAVPAECSIYLDRRLVPGETEEDVKKEMDDLIAGKKAAWRLGTLKRTTWTGAELTYEPLHAAWKIDENHEFAQVCRAAFAEVFGTPPDRYDFWDFSTNAVTPVSMGIPVIGFGPGEYKLAHMRDENCEVEKIKSACRFYAGVIKNSGHGERGFDSAAEPVG
;
A
#
# COMPACT_ATOMS: atom_id res chain seq x y z
N MET A 1 -16.22 -27.91 1.16
CA MET A 1 -16.42 -27.46 2.55
C MET A 1 -16.78 -26.00 2.52
N ASP A 2 -17.74 -25.58 3.28
CA ASP A 2 -18.34 -24.23 3.19
C ASP A 2 -17.54 -23.24 4.05
N PHE A 3 -16.86 -22.27 3.41
CA PHE A 3 -16.15 -21.21 4.13
C PHE A 3 -17.06 -20.38 5.03
N LYS A 4 -18.37 -20.29 4.71
CA LYS A 4 -19.35 -19.66 5.60
C LYS A 4 -19.47 -20.40 6.93
N LYS A 5 -19.36 -21.73 6.91
CA LYS A 5 -19.38 -22.53 8.12
C LYS A 5 -18.06 -22.46 8.90
N ALA A 6 -16.93 -22.47 8.19
CA ALA A 6 -15.61 -22.37 8.82
C ALA A 6 -15.38 -21.01 9.50
N ILE A 7 -15.78 -19.91 8.86
CA ILE A 7 -15.66 -18.56 9.46
C ILE A 7 -16.65 -18.37 10.61
N GLY A 8 -17.82 -19.04 10.61
CA GLY A 8 -18.87 -18.83 11.61
C GLY A 8 -18.41 -18.98 13.05
N SER A 9 -17.41 -19.85 13.31
CA SER A 9 -16.77 -19.98 14.62
C SER A 9 -15.89 -18.80 15.01
N TYR A 10 -15.45 -18.00 14.04
CA TYR A 10 -14.51 -16.88 14.24
C TYR A 10 -15.10 -15.51 13.99
N GLU A 11 -16.32 -15.39 13.45
CA GLU A 11 -16.88 -14.10 13.03
C GLU A 11 -16.86 -13.04 14.14
N ASN A 12 -17.30 -13.42 15.33
CA ASN A 12 -17.35 -12.47 16.45
C ASN A 12 -15.95 -12.06 16.92
N ASP A 13 -15.01 -13.01 16.96
CA ASP A 13 -13.64 -12.74 17.39
C ASP A 13 -12.87 -11.94 16.33
N LEU A 14 -13.05 -12.22 15.05
CA LEU A 14 -12.53 -11.41 13.93
C LEU A 14 -12.97 -9.94 14.05
N ILE A 15 -14.27 -9.71 14.29
CA ILE A 15 -14.77 -8.34 14.38
C ILE A 15 -14.32 -7.68 15.68
N ALA A 16 -14.28 -8.40 16.79
CA ALA A 16 -13.72 -7.88 18.04
C ALA A 16 -12.23 -7.52 17.90
N PHE A 17 -11.47 -8.31 17.14
CA PHE A 17 -10.06 -8.00 16.85
C PHE A 17 -9.94 -6.76 15.95
N ALA A 18 -10.75 -6.64 14.89
CA ALA A 18 -10.79 -5.41 14.07
C ALA A 18 -11.09 -4.16 14.90
N GLN A 19 -12.08 -4.24 15.84
CA GLN A 19 -12.37 -3.16 16.79
C GLN A 19 -11.16 -2.84 17.69
N ALA A 20 -10.48 -3.85 18.21
CA ALA A 20 -9.31 -3.68 19.05
C ALA A 20 -8.17 -2.98 18.31
N LEU A 21 -7.93 -3.36 17.04
CA LEU A 21 -6.95 -2.71 16.17
C LEU A 21 -7.29 -1.23 15.95
N VAL A 22 -8.56 -0.89 15.64
CA VAL A 22 -9.00 0.50 15.43
C VAL A 22 -8.87 1.32 16.73
N ARG A 23 -9.19 0.73 17.88
CA ARG A 23 -9.05 1.38 19.21
C ARG A 23 -7.60 1.68 19.59
N THR A 24 -6.66 0.94 19.01
CA THR A 24 -5.23 1.12 19.28
C THR A 24 -4.64 2.11 18.30
N ARG A 25 -4.32 3.33 18.75
CA ARG A 25 -3.70 4.37 17.92
C ARG A 25 -2.30 3.91 17.46
N SER A 26 -2.00 4.11 16.19
CA SER A 26 -0.73 3.69 15.57
C SER A 26 -0.35 4.58 14.40
N LEU A 27 0.21 5.74 14.69
CA LEU A 27 0.79 6.58 13.63
C LEU A 27 2.08 5.96 13.12
N SER A 28 2.46 6.26 11.87
CA SER A 28 3.73 5.79 11.29
C SER A 28 4.91 6.11 12.22
N GLY A 29 5.65 5.07 12.63
CA GLY A 29 6.71 5.14 13.63
C GLY A 29 6.24 4.97 15.09
N GLY A 30 4.94 4.77 15.33
CA GLY A 30 4.34 4.57 16.64
C GLY A 30 3.49 3.30 16.77
N GLU A 31 3.72 2.28 15.95
CA GLU A 31 2.87 1.09 15.79
C GLU A 31 3.05 0.03 16.89
N GLY A 32 3.94 0.25 17.86
CA GLY A 32 4.36 -0.78 18.83
C GLY A 32 3.21 -1.47 19.58
N ASP A 33 2.12 -0.76 19.94
CA ASP A 33 0.98 -1.37 20.64
C ASP A 33 0.15 -2.24 19.71
N VAL A 34 -0.10 -1.80 18.48
CA VAL A 34 -0.78 -2.61 17.45
C VAL A 34 0.07 -3.83 17.06
N ALA A 35 1.38 -3.67 16.95
CA ALA A 35 2.30 -4.76 16.67
C ALA A 35 2.22 -5.86 17.76
N ARG A 36 2.27 -5.49 19.03
CA ARG A 36 2.11 -6.43 20.15
C ARG A 36 0.74 -7.09 20.17
N LEU A 37 -0.33 -6.34 19.89
CA LEU A 37 -1.68 -6.86 19.80
C LEU A 37 -1.82 -7.90 18.67
N THR A 38 -1.25 -7.60 17.50
CA THR A 38 -1.27 -8.48 16.33
C THR A 38 -0.43 -9.74 16.56
N GLU A 39 0.78 -9.59 17.11
CA GLU A 39 1.64 -10.72 17.50
C GLU A 39 0.92 -11.67 18.47
N ALA A 40 0.30 -11.11 19.52
CA ALA A 40 -0.44 -11.91 20.50
C ALA A 40 -1.62 -12.66 19.87
N LYS A 41 -2.39 -12.01 18.98
CA LYS A 41 -3.51 -12.63 18.29
C LYS A 41 -3.05 -13.74 17.34
N MET A 42 -1.99 -13.56 16.58
CA MET A 42 -1.44 -14.62 15.73
C MET A 42 -0.99 -15.85 16.56
N LYS A 43 -0.35 -15.63 17.72
CA LYS A 43 0.03 -16.70 18.65
C LYS A 43 -1.19 -17.43 19.23
N GLU A 44 -2.23 -16.69 19.64
CA GLU A 44 -3.50 -17.23 20.15
C GLU A 44 -4.19 -18.11 19.09
N LEU A 45 -4.16 -17.70 17.82
CA LEU A 45 -4.73 -18.43 16.69
C LEU A 45 -3.90 -19.65 16.25
N GLY A 46 -2.76 -19.90 16.89
CA GLY A 46 -1.92 -21.06 16.65
C GLY A 46 -1.17 -20.98 15.31
N TYR A 47 -0.60 -19.83 14.99
CA TYR A 47 0.40 -19.71 13.93
C TYR A 47 1.64 -20.54 14.31
N ASP A 48 2.27 -21.19 13.34
CA ASP A 48 3.44 -22.05 13.57
C ASP A 48 4.70 -21.24 13.92
N GLU A 49 4.81 -20.03 13.40
CA GLU A 49 5.87 -19.07 13.70
C GLU A 49 5.30 -17.66 13.73
N VAL A 50 5.66 -16.88 14.76
CA VAL A 50 5.33 -15.45 14.83
C VAL A 50 6.54 -14.70 15.38
N PHE A 51 6.98 -13.67 14.65
CA PHE A 51 8.09 -12.83 15.09
C PHE A 51 7.90 -11.37 14.69
N ILE A 52 8.64 -10.49 15.36
CA ILE A 52 8.77 -9.08 14.99
C ILE A 52 10.18 -8.90 14.41
N ASP A 53 10.28 -8.24 13.26
CA ASP A 53 11.55 -7.95 12.62
C ASP A 53 12.24 -6.70 13.23
N ARG A 54 13.42 -6.36 12.71
CA ARG A 54 14.23 -5.25 13.21
C ARG A 54 13.53 -3.89 13.15
N ILE A 55 12.71 -3.67 12.12
CA ILE A 55 12.01 -2.37 11.96
C ILE A 55 10.62 -2.37 12.60
N GLY A 56 10.13 -3.52 13.07
CA GLY A 56 8.90 -3.63 13.82
C GLY A 56 7.72 -4.24 13.04
N ASN A 57 7.93 -4.78 11.83
CA ASN A 57 6.92 -5.58 11.15
C ASN A 57 6.62 -6.84 11.96
N VAL A 58 5.34 -7.21 12.06
CA VAL A 58 4.92 -8.49 12.61
C VAL A 58 4.73 -9.47 11.47
N VAL A 59 5.33 -10.64 11.59
CA VAL A 59 5.23 -11.72 10.59
C VAL A 59 4.71 -12.97 11.25
N GLY A 60 3.57 -13.46 10.74
CA GLY A 60 3.03 -14.76 11.10
C GLY A 60 3.16 -15.75 9.95
N LYS A 61 3.57 -17.00 10.26
CA LYS A 61 3.62 -18.09 9.30
C LYS A 61 2.72 -19.21 9.74
N MET A 62 1.94 -19.75 8.81
CA MET A 62 1.16 -20.97 9.00
C MET A 62 1.49 -21.95 7.88
N GLY A 63 1.74 -23.22 8.23
CA GLY A 63 2.17 -24.27 7.31
C GLY A 63 3.65 -24.65 7.48
N THR A 64 3.98 -25.89 7.10
CA THR A 64 5.31 -26.49 7.33
C THR A 64 6.29 -26.31 6.19
N GLY A 65 5.83 -25.84 5.02
CA GLY A 65 6.66 -25.66 3.84
C GLY A 65 7.73 -24.59 4.04
N ARG A 66 8.87 -24.79 3.39
CA ARG A 66 9.96 -23.83 3.32
C ARG A 66 10.00 -23.25 1.91
N ILE A 67 10.34 -21.98 1.79
CA ILE A 67 10.60 -21.37 0.49
C ILE A 67 11.67 -22.20 -0.24
N GLY A 68 11.39 -22.55 -1.51
CA GLY A 68 12.32 -23.32 -2.35
C GLY A 68 12.20 -24.84 -2.26
N ASN A 69 11.22 -25.41 -1.55
CA ASN A 69 10.97 -26.86 -1.53
C ASN A 69 9.93 -27.37 -2.55
N GLY A 70 9.51 -26.51 -3.47
CA GLY A 70 8.51 -26.86 -4.49
C GLY A 70 7.05 -26.63 -4.09
N GLU A 71 6.76 -26.27 -2.83
CA GLU A 71 5.43 -25.81 -2.42
C GLU A 71 5.30 -24.32 -2.70
N LYS A 72 4.18 -23.91 -3.30
CA LYS A 72 3.89 -22.49 -3.52
C LYS A 72 3.54 -21.81 -2.19
N THR A 73 4.21 -20.70 -1.94
CA THR A 73 4.01 -19.87 -0.74
C THR A 73 3.19 -18.62 -1.10
N LEU A 74 2.26 -18.26 -0.21
CA LEU A 74 1.41 -17.10 -0.36
C LEU A 74 1.67 -16.13 0.79
N LEU A 75 1.74 -14.84 0.48
CA LEU A 75 1.86 -13.79 1.49
C LEU A 75 0.69 -12.82 1.37
N PHE A 76 0.06 -12.50 2.51
CA PHE A 76 -0.88 -11.40 2.66
C PHE A 76 -0.18 -10.26 3.39
N ASP A 77 -0.15 -9.09 2.76
CA ASP A 77 0.42 -7.89 3.37
C ASP A 77 -0.67 -6.90 3.76
N SER A 78 -0.53 -6.37 4.98
CA SER A 78 -1.37 -5.31 5.52
C SER A 78 -0.53 -4.41 6.40
N HIS A 79 -0.71 -3.10 6.35
CA HIS A 79 -0.01 -2.21 7.26
C HIS A 79 -0.75 -1.96 8.57
N MET A 80 0.01 -1.56 9.60
CA MET A 80 -0.49 -1.28 10.95
C MET A 80 -0.65 0.20 11.23
N ASP A 81 0.07 1.03 10.52
CA ASP A 81 0.04 2.48 10.73
C ASP A 81 -1.20 3.13 10.12
N THR A 82 -1.43 4.34 10.54
CA THR A 82 -2.50 5.21 10.04
C THR A 82 -2.00 6.63 9.96
N VAL A 83 -2.61 7.44 9.11
CA VAL A 83 -2.41 8.89 9.10
C VAL A 83 -3.00 9.55 10.36
N GLU A 84 -2.57 10.79 10.61
CA GLU A 84 -3.01 11.59 11.77
C GLU A 84 -4.50 11.95 11.69
N VAL A 85 -5.07 12.23 12.85
CA VAL A 85 -6.41 12.81 13.00
C VAL A 85 -6.23 14.25 13.50
N VAL A 86 -6.56 15.23 12.66
CA VAL A 86 -6.34 16.66 12.98
C VAL A 86 -7.58 17.39 13.54
N ASP A 87 -8.77 16.79 13.40
CA ASP A 87 -10.08 17.38 13.67
C ASP A 87 -10.98 16.42 14.46
N ALA A 88 -10.44 15.78 15.51
CA ALA A 88 -11.09 14.72 16.27
C ALA A 88 -12.46 15.14 16.86
N GLU A 89 -12.63 16.43 17.19
CA GLU A 89 -13.86 17.01 17.73
C GLU A 89 -15.00 17.13 16.71
N GLU A 90 -14.68 17.04 15.41
CA GLU A 90 -15.67 17.11 14.34
C GLU A 90 -16.12 15.73 13.86
N TRP A 91 -15.55 14.65 14.40
CA TRP A 91 -15.96 13.29 14.06
C TRP A 91 -17.30 12.96 14.72
N LYS A 92 -18.17 12.28 13.98
CA LYS A 92 -19.46 11.80 14.48
C LYS A 92 -19.31 10.75 15.59
N TYR A 93 -18.29 9.88 15.43
CA TYR A 93 -17.89 8.88 16.42
C TYR A 93 -16.41 9.07 16.74
N PRO A 94 -15.96 8.80 17.99
CA PRO A 94 -14.54 8.97 18.34
C PRO A 94 -13.62 8.25 17.34
N PRO A 95 -12.60 8.93 16.79
CA PRO A 95 -11.77 8.35 15.73
C PRO A 95 -11.00 7.08 16.14
N PHE A 96 -10.84 6.84 17.43
CA PHE A 96 -10.27 5.61 18.00
C PHE A 96 -11.28 4.90 18.91
N GLY A 97 -12.58 5.06 18.67
CA GLY A 97 -13.66 4.40 19.42
C GLY A 97 -13.87 2.94 18.99
N GLY A 98 -13.68 2.64 17.72
CA GLY A 98 -13.98 1.33 17.17
C GLY A 98 -15.44 0.93 17.34
N ASP A 99 -16.35 1.91 17.21
CA ASP A 99 -17.77 1.70 17.38
C ASP A 99 -18.38 1.01 16.17
N ILE A 100 -19.30 0.07 16.41
CA ILE A 100 -20.09 -0.53 15.36
C ILE A 100 -21.50 0.05 15.40
N VAL A 101 -21.86 0.78 14.35
CA VAL A 101 -23.18 1.39 14.20
C VAL A 101 -23.72 1.05 12.82
N ASP A 102 -24.97 0.62 12.76
CA ASP A 102 -25.67 0.22 11.53
C ASP A 102 -24.84 -0.76 10.65
N GLY A 103 -24.12 -1.72 11.30
CA GLY A 103 -23.30 -2.71 10.60
C GLY A 103 -21.98 -2.18 10.04
N ARG A 104 -21.53 -1.00 10.46
CA ARG A 104 -20.26 -0.38 10.05
C ARG A 104 -19.35 -0.14 11.23
N LEU A 105 -18.09 -0.52 11.10
CA LEU A 105 -17.02 -0.25 12.07
C LEU A 105 -16.45 1.15 11.78
N TYR A 106 -16.62 2.09 12.72
CA TYR A 106 -16.13 3.46 12.62
C TYR A 106 -14.79 3.64 13.30
N GLY A 107 -13.94 4.46 12.69
CA GLY A 107 -12.69 4.94 13.27
C GLY A 107 -11.55 5.01 12.27
N ARG A 108 -10.52 5.78 12.60
CA ARG A 108 -9.29 5.91 11.79
C ARG A 108 -8.61 4.53 11.65
N GLY A 109 -8.29 4.16 10.40
CA GLY A 109 -7.74 2.85 10.08
C GLY A 109 -8.80 1.75 9.90
N SER A 110 -10.11 2.04 10.02
CA SER A 110 -11.15 1.05 9.78
C SER A 110 -11.25 0.65 8.30
N VAL A 111 -10.93 1.54 7.38
CA VAL A 111 -10.80 1.26 5.94
C VAL A 111 -9.34 1.02 5.61
N ASP A 112 -8.42 1.87 6.08
CA ASP A 112 -7.01 1.92 5.71
C ASP A 112 -6.12 1.68 6.93
N MET A 113 -5.69 0.38 7.16
CA MET A 113 -6.32 -0.83 6.60
C MET A 113 -6.49 -1.93 7.66
N LYS A 114 -6.79 -1.53 8.93
CA LYS A 114 -6.87 -2.45 10.08
C LYS A 114 -7.97 -3.51 9.97
N SER A 115 -9.07 -3.20 9.23
CA SER A 115 -10.10 -4.22 8.93
C SER A 115 -9.55 -5.32 8.02
N ALA A 116 -8.75 -4.95 7.03
CA ALA A 116 -8.08 -5.89 6.16
C ALA A 116 -7.02 -6.71 6.90
N LEU A 117 -6.23 -6.07 7.77
CA LEU A 117 -5.28 -6.75 8.66
C LEU A 117 -5.99 -7.81 9.50
N ALA A 118 -7.13 -7.47 10.13
CA ALA A 118 -7.90 -8.45 10.89
C ALA A 118 -8.34 -9.63 10.00
N ALA A 119 -8.88 -9.35 8.81
CA ALA A 119 -9.30 -10.38 7.86
C ALA A 119 -8.14 -11.29 7.43
N ALA A 120 -6.96 -10.71 7.15
CA ALA A 120 -5.76 -11.44 6.74
C ALA A 120 -5.22 -12.34 7.87
N VAL A 121 -5.24 -11.87 9.14
CA VAL A 121 -4.81 -12.66 10.31
C VAL A 121 -5.70 -13.87 10.55
N TYR A 122 -6.99 -13.79 10.26
CA TYR A 122 -7.91 -14.93 10.44
C TYR A 122 -7.98 -15.89 9.24
N ALA A 123 -7.65 -15.42 8.04
CA ALA A 123 -7.81 -16.19 6.81
C ALA A 123 -7.07 -17.55 6.80
N PRO A 124 -5.79 -17.67 7.25
CA PRO A 124 -5.10 -18.95 7.31
C PRO A 124 -5.76 -19.95 8.25
N VAL A 125 -6.31 -19.47 9.37
CA VAL A 125 -7.03 -20.31 10.35
C VAL A 125 -8.32 -20.85 9.75
N VAL A 126 -9.11 -20.00 9.10
CA VAL A 126 -10.34 -20.37 8.39
C VAL A 126 -10.04 -21.39 7.28
N ALA A 127 -8.95 -21.18 6.52
CA ALA A 127 -8.52 -22.13 5.49
C ALA A 127 -8.09 -23.48 6.08
N ARG A 128 -7.36 -23.49 7.20
CA ARG A 128 -6.93 -24.70 7.93
C ARG A 128 -8.13 -25.52 8.42
N GLU A 129 -9.12 -24.87 9.02
CA GLU A 129 -10.35 -25.55 9.46
C GLU A 129 -11.19 -26.10 8.30
N ALA A 130 -11.11 -25.43 7.15
CA ALA A 130 -11.67 -25.95 5.90
C ALA A 130 -10.87 -27.14 5.32
N GLY A 131 -9.85 -27.66 6.04
CA GLY A 131 -9.06 -28.84 5.66
C GLY A 131 -8.06 -28.56 4.55
N ARG A 132 -7.55 -27.32 4.46
CA ARG A 132 -6.56 -26.93 3.47
C ARG A 132 -5.24 -26.53 4.13
N ALA A 133 -4.16 -27.05 3.57
CA ALA A 133 -2.79 -26.74 3.95
C ALA A 133 -2.07 -26.10 2.77
N GLY A 134 -1.27 -25.14 3.04
CA GLY A 134 -0.31 -24.44 2.21
C GLY A 134 0.53 -23.59 3.12
N THR A 135 1.70 -23.14 2.66
CA THR A 135 2.50 -22.22 3.46
C THR A 135 2.04 -20.79 3.19
N VAL A 136 1.52 -20.16 4.24
CA VAL A 136 0.98 -18.81 4.21
C VAL A 136 1.77 -17.92 5.17
N TYR A 137 2.17 -16.77 4.68
CA TYR A 137 2.70 -15.68 5.49
C TYR A 137 1.66 -14.57 5.58
N VAL A 138 1.54 -13.97 6.76
CA VAL A 138 0.77 -12.74 6.98
C VAL A 138 1.72 -11.72 7.56
N THR A 139 1.88 -10.61 6.89
CA THR A 139 2.68 -9.47 7.35
C THR A 139 1.77 -8.36 7.82
N ALA A 140 2.08 -7.82 9.00
CA ALA A 140 1.55 -6.57 9.49
C ALA A 140 2.70 -5.58 9.51
N THR A 141 2.75 -4.72 8.51
CA THR A 141 3.90 -3.86 8.22
C THR A 141 3.79 -2.50 8.90
N VAL A 142 4.93 -1.86 9.11
CA VAL A 142 5.06 -0.53 9.72
C VAL A 142 5.33 0.53 8.66
N CYS A 143 4.97 1.77 8.94
CA CYS A 143 5.34 2.95 8.15
C CYS A 143 4.93 2.89 6.67
N GLU A 144 3.87 2.19 6.30
CA GLU A 144 3.43 2.12 4.90
C GLU A 144 3.02 3.48 4.37
N GLU A 145 2.23 4.23 5.13
CA GLU A 145 1.77 5.58 4.85
C GLU A 145 2.93 6.59 4.58
N PHE A 146 4.13 6.17 4.91
CA PHE A 146 5.36 6.95 4.75
C PHE A 146 6.27 6.39 3.65
N CYS A 147 6.32 5.06 3.42
CA CYS A 147 7.38 4.42 2.66
C CYS A 147 6.92 3.24 1.80
N ASP A 148 6.09 3.45 0.80
CA ASP A 148 5.57 2.38 -0.07
C ASP A 148 6.61 1.28 -0.33
N GLY A 149 6.47 0.10 0.29
CA GLY A 149 7.26 -1.10 0.03
C GLY A 149 8.66 -1.18 0.67
N GLU A 150 9.28 -0.11 1.15
CA GLU A 150 10.62 -0.20 1.76
C GLU A 150 10.60 -1.07 3.03
N ASN A 151 9.50 -1.07 3.77
CA ASN A 151 9.23 -1.95 4.90
C ASN A 151 9.25 -3.44 4.52
N LEU A 152 8.60 -3.82 3.43
CA LEU A 152 8.64 -5.19 2.89
C LEU A 152 9.99 -5.55 2.29
N LYS A 153 10.67 -4.62 1.63
CA LYS A 153 12.00 -4.84 1.06
C LYS A 153 13.00 -5.23 2.15
N ILE A 154 13.03 -4.49 3.25
CA ILE A 154 13.89 -4.80 4.40
C ILE A 154 13.57 -6.19 4.95
N LEU A 155 12.29 -6.51 5.15
CA LEU A 155 11.86 -7.83 5.62
C LEU A 155 12.32 -8.94 4.66
N PHE A 156 12.09 -8.78 3.36
CA PHE A 156 12.42 -9.79 2.35
C PHE A 156 13.93 -10.02 2.25
N GLU A 157 14.72 -8.97 2.31
CA GLU A 157 16.19 -9.05 2.28
C GLU A 157 16.76 -9.69 3.56
N GLU A 158 16.34 -9.24 4.75
CA GLU A 158 16.86 -9.73 6.01
C GLU A 158 16.48 -11.17 6.31
N ARG A 159 15.31 -11.61 5.88
CA ARG A 159 14.81 -12.97 6.12
C ARG A 159 14.98 -13.89 4.92
N ASN A 160 15.54 -13.39 3.82
CA ASN A 160 15.56 -14.10 2.54
C ASN A 160 14.17 -14.67 2.18
N LEU A 161 13.14 -13.83 2.41
CA LEU A 161 11.75 -14.21 2.17
C LEU A 161 11.39 -13.91 0.72
N ARG A 162 11.01 -14.92 -0.03
CA ARG A 162 10.54 -14.82 -1.43
C ARG A 162 9.27 -15.64 -1.59
N PRO A 163 8.11 -15.06 -1.29
CA PRO A 163 6.84 -15.74 -1.54
C PRO A 163 6.62 -15.90 -3.05
N ASP A 164 5.91 -16.95 -3.45
CA ASP A 164 5.57 -17.18 -4.87
C ASP A 164 4.46 -16.25 -5.35
N ARG A 165 3.65 -15.71 -4.44
CA ARG A 165 2.49 -14.85 -4.72
C ARG A 165 2.23 -13.93 -3.55
N VAL A 166 1.77 -12.72 -3.81
CA VAL A 166 1.43 -11.73 -2.77
C VAL A 166 0.03 -11.17 -3.01
N VAL A 167 -0.76 -11.07 -1.94
CA VAL A 167 -1.99 -10.28 -1.90
C VAL A 167 -1.71 -9.04 -1.04
N ILE A 168 -1.88 -7.89 -1.62
CA ILE A 168 -1.89 -6.61 -0.91
C ILE A 168 -3.32 -6.34 -0.46
N CYS A 169 -3.51 -6.21 0.85
CA CYS A 169 -4.84 -6.17 1.44
C CYS A 169 -5.43 -4.73 1.54
N GLU A 170 -4.92 -3.80 0.75
CA GLU A 170 -5.40 -2.42 0.67
C GLU A 170 -6.88 -2.33 0.28
N PRO A 171 -7.59 -1.26 0.70
CA PRO A 171 -9.01 -1.12 0.45
C PRO A 171 -9.33 -1.07 -1.05
N SER A 172 -10.24 -1.92 -1.48
CA SER A 172 -10.72 -2.02 -2.86
C SER A 172 -12.22 -2.28 -2.94
N ASP A 173 -12.92 -2.08 -1.84
CA ASP A 173 -14.35 -2.39 -1.74
C ASP A 173 -14.67 -3.84 -2.07
N ASN A 174 -13.78 -4.78 -1.69
CA ASN A 174 -13.85 -6.19 -2.04
C ASN A 174 -13.85 -6.45 -3.56
N THR A 175 -13.20 -5.60 -4.33
CA THR A 175 -12.96 -5.79 -5.77
C THR A 175 -11.52 -6.26 -5.98
N ILE A 176 -11.30 -7.21 -6.89
CA ILE A 176 -9.94 -7.64 -7.26
C ILE A 176 -9.25 -6.50 -8.01
N THR A 177 -8.10 -6.08 -7.52
CA THR A 177 -7.28 -5.00 -8.08
C THR A 177 -6.08 -5.60 -8.81
N LEU A 178 -5.89 -5.20 -10.06
CA LEU A 178 -4.87 -5.76 -10.95
C LEU A 178 -3.62 -4.86 -11.08
N GLY A 179 -3.54 -3.78 -10.32
CA GLY A 179 -2.39 -2.89 -10.38
C GLY A 179 -2.59 -1.56 -9.67
N HIS A 180 -1.55 -0.74 -9.68
CA HIS A 180 -1.62 0.63 -9.18
C HIS A 180 -0.68 1.58 -9.92
N LYS A 181 -0.93 2.89 -9.78
CA LYS A 181 -0.03 3.93 -10.29
C LYS A 181 1.32 3.89 -9.59
N GLY A 182 2.35 4.20 -10.34
CA GLY A 182 3.67 4.49 -9.79
C GLY A 182 3.72 5.87 -9.14
N LYS A 183 4.85 6.15 -8.48
CA LYS A 183 5.06 7.37 -7.71
C LYS A 183 6.49 7.86 -7.88
N ALA A 184 6.64 9.16 -8.06
CA ALA A 184 7.92 9.85 -7.93
C ALA A 184 7.70 11.13 -7.13
N GLN A 185 8.45 11.29 -6.04
CA GLN A 185 8.42 12.54 -5.29
C GLN A 185 9.77 13.22 -5.41
N VAL A 186 9.76 14.49 -5.83
CA VAL A 186 10.95 15.19 -6.26
C VAL A 186 11.03 16.56 -5.61
N LEU A 187 12.19 16.90 -5.08
CA LEU A 187 12.52 18.25 -4.64
C LEU A 187 13.26 18.97 -5.78
N VAL A 188 12.72 20.08 -6.22
CA VAL A 188 13.37 20.99 -7.20
C VAL A 188 13.77 22.25 -6.48
N THR A 189 15.03 22.67 -6.64
CA THR A 189 15.59 23.85 -5.99
C THR A 189 16.21 24.79 -7.03
N THR A 190 15.85 26.06 -6.99
CA THR A 190 16.48 27.14 -7.77
C THR A 190 17.46 27.90 -6.89
N HIS A 191 18.56 28.32 -7.49
CA HIS A 191 19.61 29.08 -6.82
C HIS A 191 19.72 30.48 -7.38
N GLY A 192 19.65 31.45 -6.50
CA GLY A 192 19.77 32.89 -6.80
C GLY A 192 21.02 33.53 -6.20
N VAL A 193 21.01 34.82 -6.16
CA VAL A 193 22.03 35.65 -5.50
C VAL A 193 21.32 36.69 -4.63
N SER A 194 21.57 36.66 -3.33
CA SER A 194 20.96 37.62 -2.40
C SER A 194 21.48 39.06 -2.66
N ALA A 195 20.57 40.01 -2.56
CA ALA A 195 20.86 41.43 -2.63
C ALA A 195 19.86 42.21 -1.74
N HIS A 196 20.18 43.46 -1.42
CA HIS A 196 19.24 44.32 -0.72
C HIS A 196 18.01 44.61 -1.59
N GLY A 197 16.81 44.57 -1.03
CA GLY A 197 15.55 44.73 -1.77
C GLY A 197 15.42 46.08 -2.50
N SER A 198 16.17 47.12 -2.07
CA SER A 198 16.25 48.42 -2.76
C SER A 198 17.22 48.46 -3.97
N ALA A 199 18.00 47.39 -4.19
CA ALA A 199 18.96 47.25 -5.28
C ALA A 199 18.86 45.81 -5.88
N PRO A 200 17.65 45.41 -6.36
CA PRO A 200 17.40 44.04 -6.79
C PRO A 200 18.21 43.64 -8.03
N GLU A 201 18.67 44.61 -8.81
CA GLU A 201 19.54 44.42 -9.99
C GLU A 201 20.92 43.85 -9.66
N LYS A 202 21.34 43.89 -8.39
CA LYS A 202 22.59 43.29 -7.90
C LYS A 202 22.45 41.82 -7.52
N GLY A 203 21.22 41.30 -7.52
CA GLY A 203 20.89 39.94 -7.16
C GLY A 203 20.31 39.13 -8.32
N LEU A 204 20.04 37.86 -8.02
CA LEU A 204 19.20 36.99 -8.85
C LEU A 204 18.12 36.40 -7.93
N ASN A 205 16.86 36.69 -8.25
CA ASN A 205 15.76 36.23 -7.43
C ASN A 205 15.42 34.78 -7.75
N ALA A 206 15.70 33.86 -6.80
CA ALA A 206 15.42 32.43 -6.95
C ALA A 206 13.91 32.13 -7.11
N VAL A 207 13.05 32.96 -6.52
CA VAL A 207 11.58 32.77 -6.63
C VAL A 207 11.11 33.08 -8.05
N TYR A 208 11.68 34.06 -8.74
CA TYR A 208 11.34 34.39 -10.14
C TYR A 208 11.80 33.27 -11.09
N GLU A 209 12.97 32.68 -10.84
CA GLU A 209 13.42 31.49 -11.58
C GLU A 209 12.47 30.29 -11.34
N MET A 210 12.04 30.07 -10.09
CA MET A 210 11.09 29.01 -9.73
C MET A 210 9.71 29.22 -10.35
N ALA A 211 9.24 30.47 -10.45
CA ALA A 211 7.93 30.78 -11.04
C ALA A 211 7.80 30.28 -12.49
N GLU A 212 8.89 30.33 -13.27
CA GLU A 212 8.89 29.74 -14.62
C GLU A 212 8.86 28.22 -14.61
N ILE A 213 9.54 27.58 -13.65
CA ILE A 213 9.50 26.12 -13.48
C ILE A 213 8.09 25.69 -13.08
N ILE A 214 7.43 26.40 -12.16
CA ILE A 214 6.05 26.13 -11.76
C ILE A 214 5.09 26.15 -12.96
N GLN A 215 5.25 27.12 -13.87
CA GLN A 215 4.46 27.16 -15.10
C GLN A 215 4.74 25.96 -16.03
N ARG A 216 5.98 25.45 -16.03
CA ARG A 216 6.31 24.23 -16.78
C ARG A 216 5.66 22.99 -16.13
N VAL A 217 5.64 22.92 -14.80
CA VAL A 217 4.93 21.86 -14.06
C VAL A 217 3.44 21.85 -14.39
N GLU A 218 2.78 23.03 -14.40
CA GLU A 218 1.36 23.15 -14.76
C GLU A 218 1.10 22.63 -16.18
N ARG A 219 1.94 23.03 -17.16
CA ARG A 219 1.85 22.52 -18.54
C ARG A 219 2.10 21.01 -18.64
N LEU A 220 3.05 20.50 -17.87
CA LEU A 220 3.31 19.06 -17.79
C LEU A 220 2.08 18.33 -17.24
N ASN A 221 1.47 18.82 -16.15
CA ASN A 221 0.27 18.21 -15.58
C ASN A 221 -0.89 18.20 -16.59
N ALA A 222 -1.12 19.29 -17.31
CA ALA A 222 -2.15 19.35 -18.34
C ALA A 222 -1.93 18.32 -19.48
N ARG A 223 -0.67 18.10 -19.88
CA ARG A 223 -0.28 17.09 -20.88
C ARG A 223 -0.53 15.65 -20.35
N LEU A 224 -0.11 15.37 -19.11
CA LEU A 224 -0.29 14.06 -18.47
C LEU A 224 -1.77 13.73 -18.29
N ALA A 225 -2.58 14.71 -17.87
CA ALA A 225 -4.02 14.55 -17.67
C ALA A 225 -4.79 14.25 -18.96
N ALA A 226 -4.26 14.63 -20.13
CA ALA A 226 -4.83 14.32 -21.43
C ALA A 226 -4.57 12.87 -21.90
N GLY A 227 -3.72 12.13 -21.23
CA GLY A 227 -3.40 10.73 -21.53
C GLY A 227 -4.52 9.76 -21.11
N THR A 228 -4.48 8.53 -21.61
CA THR A 228 -5.37 7.44 -21.19
C THR A 228 -4.59 6.13 -21.12
N PRO A 229 -4.30 5.61 -19.92
CA PRO A 229 -4.59 6.19 -18.59
C PRO A 229 -3.84 7.50 -18.34
N HIS A 230 -4.33 8.33 -17.44
CA HIS A 230 -3.73 9.63 -17.15
C HIS A 230 -2.79 9.60 -15.94
N GLY A 231 -1.58 10.14 -16.13
CA GLY A 231 -0.66 10.48 -15.04
C GLY A 231 -0.97 11.85 -14.45
N THR A 232 -0.33 12.18 -13.34
CA THR A 232 -0.46 13.50 -12.71
C THR A 232 0.89 13.98 -12.19
N ILE A 233 1.06 15.30 -12.08
CA ILE A 233 2.12 15.93 -11.31
C ILE A 233 1.55 17.10 -10.53
N VAL A 234 1.76 17.12 -9.22
CA VAL A 234 1.23 18.15 -8.33
C VAL A 234 2.37 18.82 -7.58
N LEU A 235 2.38 20.15 -7.53
CA LEU A 235 3.20 20.92 -6.61
C LEU A 235 2.51 20.89 -5.24
N SER A 236 3.11 20.21 -4.27
CA SER A 236 2.54 19.98 -2.94
C SER A 236 3.12 20.87 -1.85
N ASP A 237 4.32 21.43 -2.07
CA ASP A 237 4.95 22.34 -1.12
C ASP A 237 5.87 23.33 -1.84
N ILE A 238 6.00 24.54 -1.27
CA ILE A 238 6.90 25.59 -1.74
C ILE A 238 7.52 26.32 -0.55
N SER A 239 8.83 26.50 -0.60
CA SER A 239 9.56 27.26 0.41
C SER A 239 10.65 28.12 -0.22
N CYS A 240 11.03 29.20 0.46
CA CYS A 240 12.16 30.03 0.00
C CYS A 240 13.05 30.43 1.18
N VAL A 241 14.34 30.65 0.89
CA VAL A 241 15.31 31.13 1.85
C VAL A 241 15.77 32.54 1.48
N SER A 242 15.54 33.48 2.38
CA SER A 242 15.97 34.87 2.26
C SER A 242 16.67 35.31 3.55
N ALA A 243 17.67 36.16 3.42
CA ALA A 243 18.37 36.70 4.58
C ALA A 243 17.46 37.60 5.46
N SER A 244 16.46 38.22 4.85
CA SER A 244 15.42 39.03 5.52
C SER A 244 14.26 39.28 4.56
N LEU A 245 13.13 39.80 5.06
CA LEU A 245 12.01 40.26 4.21
C LEU A 245 12.36 41.40 3.25
N ASN A 246 13.48 42.05 3.49
CA ASN A 246 14.00 43.17 2.67
C ASN A 246 15.14 42.74 1.73
N ALA A 247 15.33 41.42 1.52
CA ALA A 247 16.39 40.88 0.67
C ALA A 247 15.83 40.05 -0.48
N VAL A 248 16.56 40.03 -1.59
CA VAL A 248 16.28 39.10 -2.71
C VAL A 248 16.51 37.66 -2.24
N PRO A 249 15.54 36.74 -2.41
CA PRO A 249 15.68 35.35 -2.04
C PRO A 249 16.82 34.65 -2.79
N ALA A 250 17.69 33.96 -2.06
CA ALA A 250 18.83 33.23 -2.59
C ALA A 250 18.50 31.78 -3.00
N GLU A 251 17.42 31.21 -2.46
CA GLU A 251 17.00 29.86 -2.77
C GLU A 251 15.47 29.76 -2.75
N CYS A 252 14.92 28.96 -3.65
CA CYS A 252 13.51 28.57 -3.61
C CYS A 252 13.40 27.10 -3.98
N SER A 253 12.61 26.36 -3.20
CA SER A 253 12.40 24.93 -3.39
C SER A 253 10.93 24.63 -3.53
N ILE A 254 10.60 23.67 -4.40
CA ILE A 254 9.26 23.09 -4.52
C ILE A 254 9.33 21.58 -4.38
N TYR A 255 8.27 20.97 -3.83
CA TYR A 255 8.09 19.54 -3.75
C TYR A 255 7.02 19.11 -4.75
N LEU A 256 7.34 18.11 -5.59
CA LEU A 256 6.47 17.60 -6.64
C LEU A 256 6.08 16.16 -6.34
N ASP A 257 4.80 15.84 -6.43
CA ASP A 257 4.26 14.45 -6.41
C ASP A 257 3.83 14.10 -7.84
N ARG A 258 4.52 13.13 -8.45
CA ARG A 258 4.27 12.62 -9.81
C ARG A 258 3.71 11.20 -9.72
N ARG A 259 2.51 10.98 -10.26
CA ARG A 259 1.89 9.65 -10.36
C ARG A 259 2.06 9.10 -11.76
N LEU A 260 2.75 7.94 -11.86
CA LEU A 260 3.07 7.27 -13.11
C LEU A 260 1.96 6.29 -13.50
N VAL A 261 1.78 6.10 -14.81
CA VAL A 261 0.87 5.08 -15.36
C VAL A 261 1.66 3.89 -15.92
N PRO A 262 1.03 2.71 -16.12
CA PRO A 262 1.70 1.56 -16.72
C PRO A 262 2.37 1.90 -18.04
N GLY A 263 3.65 1.54 -18.16
CA GLY A 263 4.50 1.82 -19.33
C GLY A 263 5.42 3.03 -19.16
N GLU A 264 5.17 3.90 -18.17
CA GLU A 264 6.14 4.95 -17.80
C GLU A 264 7.23 4.38 -16.90
N THR A 265 8.45 4.83 -17.11
CA THR A 265 9.67 4.35 -16.45
C THR A 265 10.28 5.42 -15.54
N GLU A 266 11.21 5.01 -14.69
CA GLU A 266 12.02 5.94 -13.90
C GLU A 266 12.85 6.88 -14.78
N GLU A 267 13.27 6.42 -15.97
CA GLU A 267 14.03 7.24 -16.91
C GLU A 267 13.17 8.34 -17.54
N ASP A 268 11.88 8.06 -17.78
CA ASP A 268 10.93 9.09 -18.22
C ASP A 268 10.79 10.18 -17.17
N VAL A 269 10.72 9.82 -15.89
CA VAL A 269 10.68 10.81 -14.78
C VAL A 269 11.95 11.66 -14.75
N LYS A 270 13.13 11.05 -14.84
CA LYS A 270 14.40 11.79 -14.85
C LYS A 270 14.44 12.80 -15.99
N LYS A 271 14.06 12.35 -17.19
CA LYS A 271 13.98 13.23 -18.35
C LYS A 271 12.97 14.37 -18.15
N GLU A 272 11.77 14.07 -17.60
CA GLU A 272 10.78 15.10 -17.29
C GLU A 272 11.35 16.16 -16.33
N MET A 273 12.08 15.74 -15.29
CA MET A 273 12.69 16.67 -14.33
C MET A 273 13.80 17.50 -14.96
N ASP A 274 14.65 16.90 -15.77
CA ASP A 274 15.69 17.63 -16.51
C ASP A 274 15.09 18.68 -17.47
N ASP A 275 14.01 18.32 -18.17
CA ASP A 275 13.28 19.24 -19.05
C ASP A 275 12.62 20.39 -18.27
N LEU A 276 12.11 20.13 -17.06
CA LEU A 276 11.51 21.16 -16.20
C LEU A 276 12.53 22.23 -15.79
N ILE A 277 13.76 21.86 -15.47
CA ILE A 277 14.79 22.77 -15.00
C ILE A 277 15.68 23.33 -16.13
N ALA A 278 15.50 22.88 -17.37
CA ALA A 278 16.38 23.24 -18.49
C ALA A 278 16.51 24.75 -18.65
N GLY A 279 17.78 25.23 -18.72
CA GLY A 279 18.12 26.65 -18.87
C GLY A 279 17.94 27.51 -17.60
N LYS A 280 17.71 26.88 -16.43
CA LYS A 280 17.60 27.54 -15.13
C LYS A 280 18.80 27.22 -14.24
N LYS A 281 19.10 28.10 -13.28
CA LYS A 281 20.04 27.78 -12.18
C LYS A 281 19.31 26.92 -11.14
N ALA A 282 19.01 25.69 -11.48
CA ALA A 282 18.21 24.80 -10.69
C ALA A 282 18.84 23.40 -10.66
N ALA A 283 18.50 22.65 -9.63
CA ALA A 283 18.79 21.23 -9.49
C ALA A 283 17.54 20.50 -8.99
N TRP A 284 17.47 19.21 -9.26
CA TRP A 284 16.46 18.36 -8.67
C TRP A 284 17.07 17.11 -8.03
N ARG A 285 16.37 16.54 -7.07
CA ARG A 285 16.71 15.27 -6.44
C ARG A 285 15.44 14.57 -5.99
N LEU A 286 15.53 13.28 -5.76
CA LEU A 286 14.42 12.56 -5.11
C LEU A 286 14.16 13.14 -3.72
N GLY A 287 12.91 13.19 -3.35
CA GLY A 287 12.43 13.63 -2.05
C GLY A 287 12.67 12.56 -0.98
N THR A 288 13.94 12.19 -0.77
CA THR A 288 14.33 11.16 0.21
C THR A 288 13.78 11.49 1.59
N LEU A 289 13.05 10.56 2.18
CA LEU A 289 12.43 10.67 3.49
C LEU A 289 13.15 9.75 4.49
N LYS A 290 13.21 10.18 5.75
CA LYS A 290 13.76 9.38 6.85
C LYS A 290 12.78 9.36 8.01
N ARG A 291 12.61 8.20 8.62
CA ARG A 291 11.78 8.02 9.80
C ARG A 291 12.39 7.01 10.75
N THR A 292 12.26 7.27 12.03
CA THR A 292 12.57 6.28 13.08
C THR A 292 11.32 5.44 13.31
N THR A 293 11.44 4.14 13.24
CA THR A 293 10.37 3.20 13.54
C THR A 293 10.15 3.08 15.05
N TRP A 294 9.07 2.45 15.49
CA TRP A 294 8.79 2.25 16.90
C TRP A 294 9.82 1.38 17.64
N THR A 295 10.61 0.60 16.92
CA THR A 295 11.73 -0.16 17.47
C THR A 295 13.00 0.67 17.66
N GLY A 296 13.02 1.91 17.16
CA GLY A 296 14.20 2.78 17.14
C GLY A 296 15.10 2.59 15.92
N ALA A 297 14.73 1.75 14.98
CA ALA A 297 15.47 1.58 13.73
C ALA A 297 15.22 2.75 12.76
N GLU A 298 16.26 3.15 12.02
CA GLU A 298 16.12 4.14 10.95
C GLU A 298 15.62 3.49 9.66
N LEU A 299 14.60 4.10 9.05
CA LEU A 299 14.05 3.76 7.75
C LEU A 299 14.29 4.92 6.80
N THR A 300 14.88 4.65 5.64
CA THR A 300 15.11 5.64 4.59
C THR A 300 14.34 5.21 3.34
N TYR A 301 13.53 6.11 2.80
CA TYR A 301 12.70 5.85 1.64
C TYR A 301 13.04 6.81 0.50
N GLU A 302 13.24 6.28 -0.69
CA GLU A 302 13.41 7.02 -1.94
C GLU A 302 12.16 6.81 -2.82
N PRO A 303 11.29 7.83 -2.90
CA PRO A 303 9.99 7.68 -3.58
C PRO A 303 10.13 7.75 -5.11
N LEU A 304 10.60 6.67 -5.69
CA LEU A 304 10.65 6.48 -7.15
C LEU A 304 10.41 5.01 -7.49
N HIS A 305 9.24 4.72 -8.04
CA HIS A 305 8.89 3.38 -8.51
C HIS A 305 7.83 3.45 -9.61
N ALA A 306 7.92 2.52 -10.56
CA ALA A 306 7.00 2.42 -11.68
C ALA A 306 5.60 1.98 -11.25
N ALA A 307 4.60 2.28 -12.08
CA ALA A 307 3.30 1.63 -12.02
C ALA A 307 3.44 0.15 -12.38
N TRP A 308 2.54 -0.69 -11.86
CA TRP A 308 2.48 -2.08 -12.27
C TRP A 308 1.04 -2.49 -12.62
N LYS A 309 0.94 -3.52 -13.45
CA LYS A 309 -0.31 -4.17 -13.78
C LYS A 309 -0.06 -5.64 -14.08
N ILE A 310 -0.87 -6.53 -13.49
CA ILE A 310 -0.92 -7.95 -13.84
C ILE A 310 -2.03 -8.18 -14.86
N ASP A 311 -1.80 -9.14 -15.78
CA ASP A 311 -2.83 -9.54 -16.74
C ASP A 311 -3.96 -10.31 -16.03
N GLU A 312 -5.22 -10.04 -16.38
CA GLU A 312 -6.36 -10.76 -15.79
C GLU A 312 -6.34 -12.26 -16.07
N ASN A 313 -5.66 -12.69 -17.14
CA ASN A 313 -5.48 -14.11 -17.50
C ASN A 313 -4.25 -14.75 -16.83
N HIS A 314 -3.47 -13.99 -16.09
CA HIS A 314 -2.35 -14.54 -15.33
C HIS A 314 -2.86 -15.60 -14.33
N GLU A 315 -2.11 -16.71 -14.14
CA GLU A 315 -2.50 -17.82 -13.26
C GLU A 315 -2.98 -17.36 -11.89
N PHE A 316 -2.26 -16.42 -11.26
CA PHE A 316 -2.63 -15.92 -9.94
C PHE A 316 -3.94 -15.10 -9.95
N ALA A 317 -4.18 -14.30 -10.98
CA ALA A 317 -5.43 -13.58 -11.15
C ALA A 317 -6.62 -14.57 -11.32
N GLN A 318 -6.41 -15.68 -12.04
CA GLN A 318 -7.43 -16.71 -12.19
C GLN A 318 -7.69 -17.48 -10.88
N VAL A 319 -6.67 -17.71 -10.04
CA VAL A 319 -6.85 -18.25 -8.67
C VAL A 319 -7.73 -17.31 -7.84
N CYS A 320 -7.45 -16.00 -7.87
CA CYS A 320 -8.26 -15.01 -7.15
C CYS A 320 -9.69 -14.90 -7.71
N ARG A 321 -9.86 -14.98 -9.03
CA ARG A 321 -11.17 -15.01 -9.69
C ARG A 321 -12.01 -16.21 -9.24
N ALA A 322 -11.41 -17.38 -9.12
CA ALA A 322 -12.08 -18.59 -8.63
C ALA A 322 -12.49 -18.43 -7.15
N ALA A 323 -11.60 -17.90 -6.31
CA ALA A 323 -11.90 -17.62 -4.90
C ALA A 323 -13.04 -16.60 -4.75
N PHE A 324 -13.04 -15.57 -5.59
CA PHE A 324 -14.11 -14.57 -5.62
C PHE A 324 -15.46 -15.21 -5.95
N ALA A 325 -15.52 -16.03 -7.01
CA ALA A 325 -16.76 -16.72 -7.40
C ALA A 325 -17.29 -17.66 -6.30
N GLU A 326 -16.40 -18.32 -5.56
CA GLU A 326 -16.80 -19.18 -4.43
C GLU A 326 -17.43 -18.38 -3.27
N VAL A 327 -16.95 -17.17 -3.01
CA VAL A 327 -17.42 -16.34 -1.89
C VAL A 327 -18.67 -15.54 -2.25
N PHE A 328 -18.70 -14.96 -3.43
CA PHE A 328 -19.77 -14.03 -3.87
C PHE A 328 -20.82 -14.69 -4.77
N GLY A 329 -20.61 -15.95 -5.18
CA GLY A 329 -21.55 -16.73 -5.99
C GLY A 329 -21.45 -16.49 -7.49
N THR A 330 -20.73 -15.46 -7.91
CA THR A 330 -20.49 -15.11 -9.32
C THR A 330 -19.04 -14.67 -9.52
N PRO A 331 -18.44 -14.85 -10.70
CA PRO A 331 -17.18 -14.23 -11.04
C PRO A 331 -17.25 -12.70 -10.90
N PRO A 332 -16.10 -12.02 -10.70
CA PRO A 332 -16.08 -10.56 -10.68
C PRO A 332 -16.57 -10.03 -12.05
N ASP A 333 -17.41 -9.01 -12.00
CA ASP A 333 -17.92 -8.29 -13.17
C ASP A 333 -16.95 -7.23 -13.69
N ARG A 334 -16.01 -6.82 -12.82
CA ARG A 334 -14.96 -5.85 -13.09
C ARG A 334 -13.72 -6.13 -12.26
N TYR A 335 -12.62 -5.55 -12.68
CA TYR A 335 -11.38 -5.43 -11.93
C TYR A 335 -11.10 -3.97 -11.64
N ASP A 336 -10.38 -3.70 -10.55
CA ASP A 336 -9.98 -2.34 -10.17
C ASP A 336 -8.50 -2.09 -10.48
N PHE A 337 -8.11 -0.81 -10.39
CA PHE A 337 -6.74 -0.34 -10.53
C PHE A 337 -6.57 0.87 -9.61
N TRP A 338 -5.70 0.76 -8.60
CA TRP A 338 -5.53 1.82 -7.62
C TRP A 338 -4.84 3.06 -8.20
N ASP A 339 -5.38 4.22 -7.90
CA ASP A 339 -4.79 5.52 -8.24
C ASP A 339 -3.64 5.92 -7.31
N PHE A 340 -3.45 5.19 -6.20
CA PHE A 340 -2.39 5.36 -5.20
C PHE A 340 -1.38 4.22 -5.28
N SER A 341 -0.25 4.37 -4.62
CA SER A 341 0.83 3.40 -4.54
C SER A 341 0.76 2.63 -3.23
N THR A 342 1.27 1.41 -3.18
CA THR A 342 1.21 0.50 -2.04
C THR A 342 2.52 -0.27 -1.86
N ASN A 343 2.62 -1.08 -0.83
CA ASN A 343 3.72 -2.04 -0.62
C ASN A 343 3.95 -3.02 -1.79
N ALA A 344 3.02 -3.11 -2.76
CA ALA A 344 3.17 -3.95 -3.94
C ALA A 344 4.45 -3.68 -4.75
N VAL A 345 4.99 -2.47 -4.65
CA VAL A 345 6.21 -2.06 -5.39
C VAL A 345 7.38 -3.02 -5.12
N THR A 346 7.54 -3.53 -3.91
CA THR A 346 8.62 -4.45 -3.56
C THR A 346 8.46 -5.83 -4.19
N PRO A 347 7.39 -6.60 -3.97
CA PRO A 347 7.26 -7.91 -4.63
C PRO A 347 7.23 -7.79 -6.15
N VAL A 348 6.61 -6.75 -6.71
CA VAL A 348 6.61 -6.52 -8.17
C VAL A 348 8.01 -6.31 -8.71
N SER A 349 8.85 -5.49 -8.06
CA SER A 349 10.24 -5.28 -8.47
C SER A 349 11.08 -6.56 -8.46
N MET A 350 10.67 -7.54 -7.66
CA MET A 350 11.30 -8.87 -7.58
C MET A 350 10.69 -9.89 -8.56
N GLY A 351 9.74 -9.48 -9.40
CA GLY A 351 9.05 -10.36 -10.35
C GLY A 351 8.02 -11.31 -9.71
N ILE A 352 7.59 -11.02 -8.49
CA ILE A 352 6.58 -11.81 -7.78
C ILE A 352 5.18 -11.33 -8.21
N PRO A 353 4.27 -12.23 -8.61
CA PRO A 353 2.91 -11.87 -8.96
C PRO A 353 2.15 -11.29 -7.76
N VAL A 354 1.49 -10.15 -7.98
CA VAL A 354 0.73 -9.43 -6.96
C VAL A 354 -0.71 -9.25 -7.41
N ILE A 355 -1.65 -9.35 -6.46
CA ILE A 355 -3.06 -8.98 -6.59
C ILE A 355 -3.42 -8.10 -5.39
N GLY A 356 -4.26 -7.11 -5.62
CA GLY A 356 -4.86 -6.32 -4.56
C GLY A 356 -6.28 -6.78 -4.23
N PHE A 357 -6.64 -6.76 -2.95
CA PHE A 357 -8.00 -6.99 -2.49
C PHE A 357 -8.15 -6.64 -1.01
N GLY A 358 -9.11 -5.79 -0.66
CA GLY A 358 -9.41 -5.49 0.73
C GLY A 358 -10.80 -4.89 0.95
N PRO A 359 -11.32 -4.97 2.19
CA PRO A 359 -12.62 -4.42 2.53
C PRO A 359 -12.57 -2.88 2.62
N GLY A 360 -13.71 -2.27 2.41
CA GLY A 360 -13.88 -0.83 2.56
C GLY A 360 -13.63 -0.04 1.28
N GLU A 361 -14.33 1.07 1.19
CA GLU A 361 -14.22 1.99 0.06
C GLU A 361 -13.01 2.91 0.25
N TYR A 362 -11.97 2.78 -0.58
CA TYR A 362 -10.75 3.59 -0.45
C TYR A 362 -11.01 5.12 -0.43
N LYS A 363 -12.16 5.57 -0.97
CA LYS A 363 -12.57 6.98 -0.92
C LYS A 363 -12.83 7.50 0.49
N LEU A 364 -13.05 6.60 1.45
CA LEU A 364 -13.22 6.92 2.87
C LEU A 364 -11.90 6.90 3.63
N ALA A 365 -10.82 6.38 3.03
CA ALA A 365 -9.48 6.42 3.61
C ALA A 365 -9.04 7.87 3.84
N HIS A 366 -8.36 8.12 4.96
CA HIS A 366 -7.89 9.45 5.38
C HIS A 366 -8.99 10.50 5.64
N MET A 367 -10.26 10.13 5.40
CA MET A 367 -11.39 11.03 5.60
C MET A 367 -11.88 11.01 7.06
N ARG A 368 -12.64 12.03 7.43
CA ARG A 368 -13.42 12.07 8.68
C ARG A 368 -14.51 11.01 8.61
N ASP A 369 -14.87 10.46 9.75
CA ASP A 369 -15.89 9.39 9.88
C ASP A 369 -15.56 8.15 9.01
N GLU A 370 -14.29 7.86 8.83
CA GLU A 370 -13.81 6.65 8.20
C GLU A 370 -14.51 5.43 8.78
N ASN A 371 -15.04 4.56 7.91
CA ASN A 371 -15.81 3.42 8.37
C ASN A 371 -15.82 2.29 7.34
N CYS A 372 -15.82 1.04 7.81
CA CYS A 372 -15.86 -0.16 6.99
C CYS A 372 -17.08 -1.03 7.31
N GLU A 373 -17.74 -1.57 6.31
CA GLU A 373 -18.86 -2.50 6.52
C GLU A 373 -18.36 -3.82 7.12
N VAL A 374 -18.98 -4.26 8.22
CA VAL A 374 -18.64 -5.51 8.91
C VAL A 374 -18.74 -6.72 7.99
N GLU A 375 -19.75 -6.79 7.12
CA GLU A 375 -19.90 -7.88 6.16
C GLU A 375 -18.81 -7.91 5.08
N LYS A 376 -18.24 -6.74 4.72
CA LYS A 376 -17.09 -6.69 3.81
C LYS A 376 -15.83 -7.25 4.47
N ILE A 377 -15.62 -6.99 5.78
CA ILE A 377 -14.50 -7.57 6.54
C ILE A 377 -14.59 -9.10 6.56
N LYS A 378 -15.77 -9.63 6.86
CA LYS A 378 -16.01 -11.08 6.85
C LYS A 378 -15.82 -11.68 5.45
N SER A 379 -16.31 -10.99 4.43
CA SER A 379 -16.18 -11.42 3.03
C SER A 379 -14.74 -11.41 2.56
N ALA A 380 -13.94 -10.42 2.98
CA ALA A 380 -12.51 -10.37 2.70
C ALA A 380 -11.77 -11.56 3.34
N CYS A 381 -12.05 -11.89 4.60
CA CYS A 381 -11.49 -13.06 5.26
C CYS A 381 -11.82 -14.36 4.49
N ARG A 382 -13.08 -14.52 4.05
CA ARG A 382 -13.50 -15.68 3.23
C ARG A 382 -12.77 -15.70 1.89
N PHE A 383 -12.61 -14.57 1.24
CA PHE A 383 -11.88 -14.47 -0.02
C PHE A 383 -10.41 -14.87 0.15
N TYR A 384 -9.72 -14.36 1.16
CA TYR A 384 -8.33 -14.74 1.44
C TYR A 384 -8.20 -16.24 1.74
N ALA A 385 -9.12 -16.81 2.53
CA ALA A 385 -9.16 -18.25 2.76
C ALA A 385 -9.42 -19.04 1.46
N GLY A 386 -10.24 -18.52 0.55
CA GLY A 386 -10.47 -19.08 -0.78
C GLY A 386 -9.22 -19.03 -1.66
N VAL A 387 -8.45 -17.92 -1.62
CA VAL A 387 -7.18 -17.80 -2.33
C VAL A 387 -6.16 -18.81 -1.81
N ILE A 388 -6.06 -19.00 -0.48
CA ILE A 388 -5.19 -20.03 0.13
C ILE A 388 -5.57 -21.43 -0.39
N LYS A 389 -6.86 -21.76 -0.37
CA LYS A 389 -7.38 -23.03 -0.89
C LYS A 389 -6.99 -23.27 -2.35
N ASN A 390 -7.21 -22.28 -3.20
CA ASN A 390 -7.04 -22.43 -4.64
C ASN A 390 -5.56 -22.32 -5.07
N SER A 391 -4.69 -21.75 -4.21
CA SER A 391 -3.24 -21.70 -4.43
C SER A 391 -2.53 -23.02 -4.19
N GLY A 392 -3.07 -23.92 -3.38
CA GLY A 392 -2.46 -25.21 -3.01
C GLY A 392 -2.59 -26.33 -4.04
N HIS A 393 -3.21 -26.11 -5.18
CA HIS A 393 -3.30 -27.09 -6.25
C HIS A 393 -2.18 -26.83 -7.26
N GLY A 394 -1.03 -27.48 -7.07
CA GLY A 394 -0.08 -27.75 -8.16
C GLY A 394 -0.83 -28.50 -9.27
N GLU A 395 -0.59 -28.14 -10.50
CA GLU A 395 -1.17 -28.67 -11.73
C GLU A 395 -1.52 -30.16 -11.65
N ARG A 396 -2.82 -30.50 -11.54
CA ARG A 396 -3.31 -31.64 -12.27
C ARG A 396 -3.62 -31.11 -13.66
N GLY A 397 -2.74 -31.49 -14.62
CA GLY A 397 -2.89 -31.11 -16.00
C GLY A 397 -4.34 -31.26 -16.48
N PHE A 398 -4.81 -30.29 -17.18
CA PHE A 398 -5.87 -30.48 -18.16
C PHE A 398 -5.29 -31.43 -19.24
N ASP A 399 -5.39 -32.73 -18.98
CA ASP A 399 -5.27 -33.71 -20.06
C ASP A 399 -6.40 -33.39 -21.04
N SER A 400 -6.01 -32.74 -22.13
CA SER A 400 -6.80 -32.75 -23.35
C SER A 400 -6.97 -34.21 -23.74
N ALA A 401 -8.15 -34.75 -23.51
CA ALA A 401 -8.57 -36.00 -24.13
C ALA A 401 -8.52 -35.82 -25.66
N ALA A 402 -7.41 -36.24 -26.24
CA ALA A 402 -7.36 -36.52 -27.67
C ALA A 402 -8.14 -37.80 -27.90
N GLU A 403 -9.33 -37.67 -28.49
CA GLU A 403 -10.03 -38.82 -29.05
C GLU A 403 -9.14 -39.45 -30.12
N PRO A 404 -9.01 -40.79 -30.15
CA PRO A 404 -8.33 -41.48 -31.25
C PRO A 404 -9.26 -41.46 -32.45
N VAL A 405 -8.80 -40.82 -33.52
CA VAL A 405 -9.36 -41.02 -34.88
C VAL A 405 -8.99 -42.42 -35.34
N GLY A 406 -10.01 -43.26 -35.50
CA GLY A 406 -9.96 -44.56 -36.17
C GLY A 406 -9.87 -44.40 -37.70
#